data_faee7ff510bb50892aca446cb94b0b83
#
_entry.id   faee7ff510bb50892aca446cb94b0b83
#
_cell.length_a   1.000
_cell.length_b   1.000
_cell.length_c   1.000
_cell.angle_alpha   90.00
_cell.angle_beta   90.00
_cell.angle_gamma   90.00
#
_symmetry.space_group_name_H-M   'P 1'
#
loop_
_entity.id
_entity.type
_entity.pdbx_description
1 polymer ?
#
loop_
_entity_poly.entity_id
_entity_poly.type
_entity_poly.pdbx_seq_one_letter_code
_entity_poly.pdbx_strand_id
1 'polypeptide(L)'
;VVRQLWEQNTDIVMVDTGNSYEGLCEYVGGKYIAYTEDKPITMNPFNISKRELNIEKIDFLKNLILLIWKGSETQIPELEFRVVEQLVTEYYDFYFNGVQPYPSSQKETLRKNLSTMEKRRGTELTQIHDKVEKLIKGLEERRMALSVKTLSFDSFYEFACERLDQICIENNITTIDCDNFAYMLQNFYRGGKYDKILNENVDST
;
A
#
# COMPACT_ATOMS: atom_id res chain seq x y z
N VAL A 1 -8.87 -12.91 34.66
CA VAL A 1 -8.74 -11.54 34.05
C VAL A 1 -9.76 -11.38 32.94
N VAL A 2 -9.76 -12.20 31.85
CA VAL A 2 -10.65 -12.03 30.67
C VAL A 2 -12.12 -12.04 31.07
N ARG A 3 -12.57 -13.06 31.86
CA ARG A 3 -13.93 -13.15 32.36
C ARG A 3 -14.36 -11.93 33.19
N GLN A 4 -13.49 -11.41 34.04
CA GLN A 4 -13.76 -10.24 34.87
C GLN A 4 -13.96 -8.96 34.05
N LEU A 5 -13.16 -8.79 32.98
CA LEU A 5 -13.30 -7.67 32.04
C LEU A 5 -14.61 -7.76 31.26
N TRP A 6 -14.96 -8.99 30.81
CA TRP A 6 -16.22 -9.22 30.11
C TRP A 6 -17.44 -8.93 30.99
N GLU A 7 -17.41 -9.36 32.26
CA GLU A 7 -18.47 -9.06 33.27
C GLU A 7 -18.63 -7.55 33.52
N GLN A 8 -17.61 -6.74 33.20
CA GLN A 8 -17.61 -5.28 33.28
C GLN A 8 -18.03 -4.59 31.95
N ASN A 9 -18.57 -5.34 30.97
CA ASN A 9 -18.90 -4.86 29.62
C ASN A 9 -17.73 -4.21 28.88
N THR A 10 -16.52 -4.76 29.05
CA THR A 10 -15.34 -4.31 28.33
C THR A 10 -15.23 -5.08 27.02
N ASP A 11 -15.00 -4.37 25.89
CA ASP A 11 -14.67 -5.00 24.62
C ASP A 11 -13.28 -5.64 24.71
N ILE A 12 -13.19 -6.92 24.33
CA ILE A 12 -11.98 -7.70 24.45
C ILE A 12 -11.58 -8.25 23.07
N VAL A 13 -10.38 -7.91 22.65
CA VAL A 13 -9.74 -8.52 21.47
C VAL A 13 -8.53 -9.32 21.96
N MET A 14 -8.43 -10.58 21.52
CA MET A 14 -7.40 -11.49 21.98
C MET A 14 -6.73 -12.20 20.80
N VAL A 15 -5.41 -12.27 20.81
CA VAL A 15 -4.64 -13.09 19.89
C VAL A 15 -4.25 -14.37 20.61
N ASP A 16 -4.74 -15.50 20.10
CA ASP A 16 -4.53 -16.82 20.69
C ASP A 16 -3.67 -17.69 19.75
N THR A 17 -2.44 -17.97 20.16
CA THR A 17 -1.50 -18.77 19.38
C THR A 17 -1.58 -20.27 19.67
N GLY A 18 -2.40 -20.69 20.64
CA GLY A 18 -2.48 -22.08 21.11
C GLY A 18 -3.88 -22.67 21.11
N ASN A 19 -4.86 -22.00 20.56
CA ASN A 19 -6.29 -22.38 20.53
C ASN A 19 -6.85 -22.67 21.94
N SER A 20 -6.33 -22.01 22.96
CA SER A 20 -6.69 -22.27 24.38
C SER A 20 -7.96 -21.54 24.80
N TYR A 21 -8.39 -20.53 24.03
CA TYR A 21 -9.48 -19.62 24.40
C TYR A 21 -10.74 -19.81 23.57
N GLU A 22 -10.78 -20.79 22.64
CA GLU A 22 -11.95 -21.06 21.80
C GLU A 22 -13.21 -21.28 22.62
N GLY A 23 -13.17 -22.22 23.59
CA GLY A 23 -14.32 -22.51 24.45
C GLY A 23 -14.73 -21.33 25.34
N LEU A 24 -13.80 -20.46 25.75
CA LEU A 24 -14.13 -19.23 26.48
C LEU A 24 -14.81 -18.22 25.57
N CYS A 25 -14.32 -18.09 24.34
CA CYS A 25 -14.91 -17.20 23.33
C CYS A 25 -16.37 -17.62 23.03
N GLU A 26 -16.61 -18.90 22.83
CA GLU A 26 -17.98 -19.44 22.64
C GLU A 26 -18.86 -19.20 23.86
N TYR A 27 -18.35 -19.45 25.06
CA TYR A 27 -19.10 -19.26 26.31
C TYR A 27 -19.57 -17.81 26.51
N VAL A 28 -18.76 -16.83 26.13
CA VAL A 28 -19.13 -15.40 26.23
C VAL A 28 -19.87 -14.86 25.00
N GLY A 29 -20.16 -15.71 24.01
CA GLY A 29 -20.82 -15.31 22.75
C GLY A 29 -19.95 -14.47 21.85
N GLY A 30 -18.62 -14.59 21.98
CA GLY A 30 -17.65 -13.90 21.15
C GLY A 30 -17.48 -14.52 19.77
N LYS A 31 -16.79 -13.80 18.87
CA LYS A 31 -16.43 -14.31 17.54
C LYS A 31 -15.00 -14.87 17.60
N TYR A 32 -14.87 -16.18 17.37
CA TYR A 32 -13.57 -16.86 17.25
C TYR A 32 -13.19 -16.96 15.78
N ILE A 33 -12.00 -16.47 15.42
CA ILE A 33 -11.47 -16.48 14.06
C ILE A 33 -10.18 -17.31 14.08
N ALA A 34 -10.22 -18.51 13.49
CA ALA A 34 -9.06 -19.38 13.39
C ALA A 34 -8.37 -19.23 12.05
N TYR A 35 -7.04 -19.10 12.07
CA TYR A 35 -6.21 -19.19 10.88
C TYR A 35 -5.87 -20.64 10.58
N THR A 36 -6.13 -21.09 9.36
CA THR A 36 -5.63 -22.35 8.82
C THR A 36 -5.05 -22.11 7.42
N GLU A 37 -4.15 -22.99 6.96
CA GLU A 37 -3.60 -22.87 5.60
C GLU A 37 -4.69 -22.93 4.52
N ASP A 38 -5.74 -23.74 4.75
CA ASP A 38 -6.86 -23.88 3.82
C ASP A 38 -7.88 -22.75 3.93
N LYS A 39 -7.94 -22.07 5.07
CA LYS A 39 -8.86 -20.97 5.35
C LYS A 39 -8.07 -19.80 5.99
N PRO A 40 -7.35 -19.01 5.19
CA PRO A 40 -6.64 -17.86 5.70
C PRO A 40 -7.61 -16.78 6.18
N ILE A 41 -7.19 -16.02 7.20
CA ILE A 41 -7.93 -14.83 7.61
C ILE A 41 -7.76 -13.80 6.50
N THR A 42 -8.87 -13.38 5.91
CA THR A 42 -8.88 -12.33 4.87
C THR A 42 -9.33 -11.01 5.49
N MET A 43 -8.68 -9.94 5.07
CA MET A 43 -9.02 -8.58 5.49
C MET A 43 -8.65 -7.63 4.35
N ASN A 44 -9.59 -6.78 3.94
CA ASN A 44 -9.28 -5.69 3.03
C ASN A 44 -9.22 -4.36 3.79
N PRO A 45 -8.03 -3.95 4.27
CA PRO A 45 -7.89 -2.73 5.06
C PRO A 45 -8.02 -1.46 4.22
N PHE A 46 -7.97 -1.59 2.89
CA PHE A 46 -8.13 -0.47 1.95
C PHE A 46 -9.59 -0.11 1.70
N ASN A 47 -10.52 -1.05 1.93
CA ASN A 47 -11.95 -0.82 1.71
C ASN A 47 -12.56 -0.01 2.86
N ILE A 48 -12.37 1.30 2.80
CA ILE A 48 -12.90 2.26 3.78
C ILE A 48 -13.78 3.29 3.07
N SER A 49 -14.76 3.82 3.78
CA SER A 49 -15.57 4.94 3.29
C SER A 49 -14.83 6.28 3.45
N LYS A 50 -15.26 7.30 2.69
CA LYS A 50 -14.68 8.66 2.80
C LYS A 50 -14.78 9.24 4.21
N ARG A 51 -15.79 8.82 5.01
CA ARG A 51 -15.98 9.28 6.40
C ARG A 51 -15.00 8.62 7.37
N GLU A 52 -14.55 7.41 7.07
CA GLU A 52 -13.60 6.65 7.88
C GLU A 52 -12.16 7.01 7.57
N LEU A 53 -11.93 7.69 6.44
CA LEU A 53 -10.58 8.15 6.07
C LEU A 53 -10.16 9.28 7.02
N ASN A 54 -9.27 8.94 7.93
CA ASN A 54 -8.69 9.84 8.92
C ASN A 54 -7.18 9.58 9.04
N ILE A 55 -6.51 10.39 9.86
CA ILE A 55 -5.06 10.30 10.07
C ILE A 55 -4.66 8.91 10.58
N GLU A 56 -5.44 8.31 11.50
CA GLU A 56 -5.15 7.00 12.06
C GLU A 56 -5.21 5.89 11.02
N LYS A 57 -6.16 5.95 10.09
CA LYS A 57 -6.27 5.00 8.97
C LYS A 57 -5.12 5.13 7.99
N ILE A 58 -4.72 6.36 7.66
CA ILE A 58 -3.56 6.62 6.81
C ILE A 58 -2.29 6.08 7.48
N ASP A 59 -2.09 6.36 8.77
CA ASP A 59 -0.96 5.85 9.54
C ASP A 59 -0.93 4.32 9.62
N PHE A 60 -2.08 3.70 9.83
CA PHE A 60 -2.20 2.24 9.83
C PHE A 60 -1.77 1.64 8.48
N LEU A 61 -2.32 2.16 7.38
CA LEU A 61 -1.99 1.66 6.03
C LEU A 61 -0.53 1.93 5.67
N LYS A 62 -0.01 3.11 6.00
CA LYS A 62 1.41 3.44 5.83
C LYS A 62 2.30 2.41 6.55
N ASN A 63 2.02 2.14 7.81
CA ASN A 63 2.80 1.19 8.61
C ASN A 63 2.67 -0.25 8.07
N LEU A 64 1.49 -0.65 7.60
CA LEU A 64 1.27 -1.94 6.96
C LEU A 64 2.14 -2.09 5.68
N ILE A 65 2.12 -1.08 4.81
CA ILE A 65 2.92 -1.10 3.58
C ILE A 65 4.42 -1.12 3.90
N LEU A 66 4.86 -0.32 4.85
CA LEU A 66 6.27 -0.30 5.28
C LEU A 66 6.70 -1.63 5.89
N LEU A 67 5.83 -2.28 6.67
CA LEU A 67 6.09 -3.60 7.24
C LEU A 67 6.25 -4.66 6.13
N ILE A 68 5.41 -4.64 5.10
CA ILE A 68 5.50 -5.55 3.96
C ILE A 68 6.80 -5.28 3.18
N TRP A 69 7.13 -4.01 2.94
CA TRP A 69 8.30 -3.63 2.15
C TRP A 69 9.61 -3.90 2.86
N LYS A 70 9.74 -3.50 4.14
CA LYS A 70 11.01 -3.48 4.87
C LYS A 70 11.13 -4.57 5.94
N GLY A 71 10.02 -5.15 6.37
CA GLY A 71 9.99 -6.05 7.52
C GLY A 71 9.99 -5.30 8.86
N SER A 72 9.92 -6.06 9.96
CA SER A 72 9.76 -5.50 11.32
C SER A 72 11.07 -5.06 11.98
N GLU A 73 12.23 -5.53 11.51
CA GLU A 73 13.52 -5.33 12.18
C GLU A 73 14.38 -4.22 11.56
N THR A 74 13.92 -3.60 10.48
CA THR A 74 14.69 -2.60 9.74
C THR A 74 14.39 -1.19 10.26
N GLN A 75 15.42 -0.39 10.52
CA GLN A 75 15.24 1.04 10.72
C GLN A 75 14.87 1.69 9.38
N ILE A 76 13.65 2.22 9.32
CA ILE A 76 13.11 2.82 8.10
C ILE A 76 13.50 4.30 8.07
N PRO A 77 14.14 4.80 6.99
CA PRO A 77 14.44 6.22 6.83
C PRO A 77 13.16 7.08 6.78
N GLU A 78 13.21 8.26 7.37
CA GLU A 78 12.05 9.18 7.39
C GLU A 78 11.52 9.53 6.00
N LEU A 79 12.41 9.60 5.02
CA LEU A 79 12.02 9.85 3.62
C LEU A 79 11.06 8.77 3.11
N GLU A 80 11.31 7.50 3.41
CA GLU A 80 10.47 6.40 2.99
C GLU A 80 9.10 6.45 3.69
N PHE A 81 9.06 6.81 4.98
CA PHE A 81 7.80 7.06 5.69
C PHE A 81 6.96 8.13 5.00
N ARG A 82 7.57 9.26 4.63
CA ARG A 82 6.87 10.37 3.97
C ARG A 82 6.38 9.99 2.58
N VAL A 83 7.17 9.27 1.83
CA VAL A 83 6.79 8.85 0.47
C VAL A 83 5.65 7.85 0.52
N VAL A 84 5.66 6.87 1.42
CA VAL A 84 4.56 5.92 1.56
C VAL A 84 3.29 6.61 2.08
N GLU A 85 3.40 7.56 3.01
CA GLU A 85 2.28 8.37 3.48
C GLU A 85 1.65 9.17 2.33
N GLN A 86 2.49 9.78 1.48
CA GLN A 86 2.04 10.49 0.29
C GLN A 86 1.32 9.54 -0.69
N LEU A 87 1.86 8.34 -0.94
CA LEU A 87 1.22 7.34 -1.80
C LEU A 87 -0.17 6.96 -1.31
N VAL A 88 -0.32 6.67 -0.01
CA VAL A 88 -1.61 6.30 0.58
C VAL A 88 -2.59 7.48 0.50
N THR A 89 -2.15 8.69 0.80
CA THR A 89 -2.99 9.89 0.74
C THR A 89 -3.47 10.16 -0.69
N GLU A 90 -2.55 10.18 -1.66
CA GLU A 90 -2.87 10.44 -3.07
C GLU A 90 -3.74 9.34 -3.68
N TYR A 91 -3.61 8.08 -3.25
CA TYR A 91 -4.47 6.97 -3.67
C TYR A 91 -5.94 7.22 -3.32
N TYR A 92 -6.22 7.66 -2.09
CA TYR A 92 -7.58 8.00 -1.68
C TYR A 92 -8.09 9.30 -2.27
N ASP A 93 -7.23 10.30 -2.45
CA ASP A 93 -7.59 11.54 -3.14
C ASP A 93 -7.97 11.27 -4.60
N PHE A 94 -7.24 10.38 -5.25
CA PHE A 94 -7.57 9.94 -6.61
C PHE A 94 -8.93 9.22 -6.66
N TYR A 95 -9.17 8.30 -5.72
CA TYR A 95 -10.41 7.54 -5.67
C TYR A 95 -11.64 8.39 -5.30
N PHE A 96 -11.56 9.17 -4.22
CA PHE A 96 -12.72 9.89 -3.70
C PHE A 96 -12.96 11.24 -4.35
N ASN A 97 -11.94 11.91 -4.82
CA ASN A 97 -11.99 13.28 -5.30
C ASN A 97 -11.66 13.40 -6.80
N GLY A 98 -11.22 12.31 -7.46
CA GLY A 98 -10.80 12.31 -8.85
C GLY A 98 -9.55 13.15 -9.11
N VAL A 99 -8.76 13.43 -8.05
CA VAL A 99 -7.53 14.22 -8.18
C VAL A 99 -6.50 13.40 -8.93
N GLN A 100 -6.13 13.87 -10.12
CA GLN A 100 -5.11 13.21 -10.93
C GLN A 100 -3.74 13.42 -10.27
N PRO A 101 -3.01 12.35 -9.94
CA PRO A 101 -1.73 12.44 -9.24
C PRO A 101 -0.63 13.14 -10.06
N TYR A 102 -0.86 13.30 -11.36
CA TYR A 102 0.11 13.89 -12.28
C TYR A 102 -0.52 14.95 -13.18
N PRO A 103 -0.33 16.26 -12.91
CA PRO A 103 -0.82 17.31 -13.78
C PRO A 103 0.03 17.42 -15.06
N SER A 104 -0.64 17.58 -16.20
CA SER A 104 -0.02 17.66 -17.53
C SER A 104 1.01 18.80 -17.67
N SER A 105 0.96 19.80 -16.78
CA SER A 105 1.85 20.95 -16.78
C SER A 105 3.27 20.67 -16.29
N GLN A 106 3.54 19.49 -15.76
CA GLN A 106 4.83 19.16 -15.16
C GLN A 106 5.77 18.31 -16.06
N LYS A 107 5.41 18.05 -17.31
CA LYS A 107 6.24 17.25 -18.24
C LYS A 107 7.67 17.74 -18.39
N GLU A 108 7.86 19.06 -18.46
CA GLU A 108 9.19 19.65 -18.66
C GLU A 108 10.05 19.48 -17.40
N THR A 109 9.45 19.60 -16.22
CA THR A 109 10.11 19.35 -14.95
C THR A 109 10.52 17.88 -14.82
N LEU A 110 9.64 16.95 -15.20
CA LEU A 110 9.94 15.54 -15.26
C LEU A 110 11.11 15.21 -16.18
N ARG A 111 11.10 15.72 -17.41
CA ARG A 111 12.19 15.53 -18.36
C ARG A 111 13.53 16.00 -17.79
N LYS A 112 13.54 17.20 -17.19
CA LYS A 112 14.75 17.79 -16.61
C LYS A 112 15.27 16.95 -15.44
N ASN A 113 14.39 16.56 -14.52
CA ASN A 113 14.76 15.78 -13.35
C ASN A 113 15.23 14.39 -13.73
N LEU A 114 14.51 13.70 -14.62
CA LEU A 114 14.88 12.37 -15.08
C LEU A 114 16.25 12.36 -15.78
N SER A 115 16.48 13.35 -16.67
CA SER A 115 17.80 13.51 -17.33
C SER A 115 18.91 13.73 -16.30
N THR A 116 18.65 14.47 -15.24
CA THR A 116 19.61 14.72 -14.17
C THR A 116 19.92 13.44 -13.37
N MET A 117 18.89 12.67 -13.03
CA MET A 117 19.02 11.40 -12.30
C MET A 117 19.82 10.36 -13.11
N GLU A 118 19.48 10.18 -14.38
CA GLU A 118 20.16 9.23 -15.25
C GLU A 118 21.66 9.62 -15.49
N LYS A 119 21.95 10.92 -15.62
CA LYS A 119 23.34 11.42 -15.65
C LYS A 119 24.10 11.08 -14.38
N ARG A 120 23.49 11.21 -13.21
CA ARG A 120 24.10 10.83 -11.92
C ARG A 120 24.35 9.32 -11.82
N ARG A 121 23.53 8.49 -12.49
CA ARG A 121 23.71 7.04 -12.61
C ARG A 121 24.79 6.64 -13.63
N GLY A 122 25.39 7.58 -14.34
CA GLY A 122 26.42 7.32 -15.35
C GLY A 122 25.89 6.75 -16.67
N THR A 123 24.60 6.94 -16.94
CA THR A 123 23.96 6.48 -18.18
C THR A 123 24.37 7.35 -19.37
N GLU A 124 24.61 6.76 -20.52
CA GLU A 124 24.95 7.48 -21.77
C GLU A 124 23.79 8.36 -22.24
N LEU A 125 24.11 9.51 -22.85
CA LEU A 125 23.12 10.55 -23.24
C LEU A 125 22.03 10.04 -24.19
N THR A 126 22.37 9.17 -25.12
CA THR A 126 21.41 8.55 -26.04
C THR A 126 20.40 7.65 -25.33
N GLN A 127 20.89 6.84 -24.40
CA GLN A 127 20.06 5.95 -23.59
C GLN A 127 19.16 6.74 -22.62
N ILE A 128 19.64 7.89 -22.12
CA ILE A 128 18.87 8.79 -21.26
C ILE A 128 17.64 9.30 -21.99
N HIS A 129 17.83 9.79 -23.22
CA HIS A 129 16.73 10.35 -24.01
C HIS A 129 15.62 9.31 -24.25
N ASP A 130 16.02 8.12 -24.71
CA ASP A 130 15.07 7.04 -25.01
C ASP A 130 14.31 6.56 -23.76
N LYS A 131 15.00 6.45 -22.61
CA LYS A 131 14.37 6.10 -21.33
C LYS A 131 13.36 7.17 -20.87
N VAL A 132 13.73 8.45 -20.99
CA VAL A 132 12.87 9.59 -20.61
C VAL A 132 11.59 9.58 -21.45
N GLU A 133 11.71 9.50 -22.77
CA GLU A 133 10.54 9.53 -23.65
C GLU A 133 9.66 8.29 -23.49
N LYS A 134 10.26 7.10 -23.34
CA LYS A 134 9.51 5.86 -23.07
C LYS A 134 8.73 5.93 -21.76
N LEU A 135 9.33 6.48 -20.70
CA LEU A 135 8.68 6.62 -19.40
C LEU A 135 7.53 7.63 -19.48
N ILE A 136 7.75 8.80 -20.08
CA ILE A 136 6.71 9.83 -20.24
C ILE A 136 5.53 9.28 -21.05
N LYS A 137 5.80 8.59 -22.16
CA LYS A 137 4.78 7.96 -22.98
C LYS A 137 4.02 6.89 -22.22
N GLY A 138 4.70 6.01 -21.49
CA GLY A 138 4.09 5.00 -20.63
C GLY A 138 3.20 5.61 -19.54
N LEU A 139 3.62 6.71 -18.92
CA LEU A 139 2.84 7.45 -17.93
C LEU A 139 1.56 8.04 -18.53
N GLU A 140 1.63 8.56 -19.75
CA GLU A 140 0.45 9.10 -20.46
C GLU A 140 -0.55 8.02 -20.84
N GLU A 141 -0.08 6.89 -21.34
CA GLU A 141 -0.93 5.76 -21.71
C GLU A 141 -1.63 5.17 -20.48
N ARG A 142 -0.90 5.00 -19.36
CA ARG A 142 -1.45 4.47 -18.11
C ARG A 142 -2.38 5.45 -17.41
N ARG A 143 -2.11 6.75 -17.48
CA ARG A 143 -3.00 7.79 -16.95
C ARG A 143 -4.41 7.70 -17.54
N MET A 144 -4.53 7.33 -18.82
CA MET A 144 -5.82 7.09 -19.44
C MET A 144 -6.49 5.79 -18.97
N ALA A 145 -5.70 4.83 -18.49
CA ALA A 145 -6.15 3.52 -18.06
C ALA A 145 -6.44 3.43 -16.55
N LEU A 146 -5.85 4.30 -15.72
CA LEU A 146 -6.02 4.31 -14.27
C LEU A 146 -7.45 4.72 -13.90
N SER A 147 -8.30 3.73 -13.68
CA SER A 147 -9.54 3.89 -12.95
C SER A 147 -9.51 2.98 -11.74
N VAL A 148 -9.24 3.53 -10.56
CA VAL A 148 -9.43 2.78 -9.31
C VAL A 148 -10.94 2.57 -9.14
N LYS A 149 -11.42 1.40 -9.54
CA LYS A 149 -12.85 1.05 -9.46
C LYS A 149 -13.22 0.49 -8.10
N THR A 150 -12.26 -0.14 -7.43
CA THR A 150 -12.46 -0.80 -6.13
C THR A 150 -11.28 -0.49 -5.23
N LEU A 151 -11.57 -0.23 -3.95
CA LEU A 151 -10.54 -0.06 -2.93
C LEU A 151 -10.05 -1.42 -2.47
N SER A 152 -8.82 -1.78 -2.80
CA SER A 152 -8.16 -3.03 -2.43
C SER A 152 -6.64 -2.86 -2.44
N PHE A 153 -5.93 -3.85 -1.92
CA PHE A 153 -4.48 -3.88 -2.05
C PHE A 153 -4.04 -3.93 -3.52
N ASP A 154 -4.74 -4.68 -4.36
CA ASP A 154 -4.43 -4.77 -5.80
C ASP A 154 -4.44 -3.41 -6.47
N SER A 155 -5.51 -2.64 -6.27
CA SER A 155 -5.63 -1.32 -6.86
C SER A 155 -4.63 -0.31 -6.27
N PHE A 156 -4.31 -0.44 -4.98
CA PHE A 156 -3.26 0.34 -4.36
C PHE A 156 -1.89 -0.01 -4.94
N TYR A 157 -1.58 -1.30 -5.11
CA TYR A 157 -0.31 -1.76 -5.68
C TYR A 157 -0.08 -1.20 -7.09
N GLU A 158 -1.09 -1.33 -7.96
CA GLU A 158 -1.04 -0.80 -9.34
C GLU A 158 -0.80 0.73 -9.33
N PHE A 159 -1.54 1.45 -8.49
CA PHE A 159 -1.37 2.90 -8.32
C PHE A 159 0.02 3.25 -7.76
N ALA A 160 0.44 2.56 -6.69
CA ALA A 160 1.67 2.88 -5.97
C ALA A 160 2.93 2.61 -6.80
N CYS A 161 2.99 1.50 -7.54
CA CYS A 161 4.13 1.20 -8.41
C CYS A 161 4.35 2.27 -9.48
N GLU A 162 3.26 2.80 -10.05
CA GLU A 162 3.35 3.87 -11.03
C GLU A 162 3.68 5.23 -10.38
N ARG A 163 3.00 5.55 -9.27
CA ARG A 163 3.12 6.85 -8.63
C ARG A 163 4.45 7.03 -7.88
N LEU A 164 5.00 5.95 -7.33
CA LEU A 164 6.31 6.00 -6.65
C LEU A 164 7.42 6.46 -7.56
N ASP A 165 7.49 5.94 -8.78
CA ASP A 165 8.46 6.37 -9.79
C ASP A 165 8.34 7.88 -10.07
N GLN A 166 7.10 8.36 -10.21
CA GLN A 166 6.81 9.78 -10.44
C GLN A 166 7.26 10.65 -9.26
N ILE A 167 6.92 10.27 -8.03
CA ILE A 167 7.33 10.98 -6.82
C ILE A 167 8.85 11.07 -6.73
N CYS A 168 9.55 9.98 -7.01
CA CYS A 168 11.02 9.94 -7.02
C CYS A 168 11.60 10.91 -8.05
N ILE A 169 11.03 10.95 -9.25
CA ILE A 169 11.47 11.85 -10.32
C ILE A 169 11.15 13.32 -9.98
N GLU A 170 9.93 13.61 -9.53
CA GLU A 170 9.49 14.96 -9.18
C GLU A 170 10.36 15.60 -8.09
N ASN A 171 10.74 14.80 -7.10
CA ASN A 171 11.53 15.25 -5.95
C ASN A 171 13.03 14.97 -6.08
N ASN A 172 13.46 14.40 -7.23
CA ASN A 172 14.86 14.04 -7.48
C ASN A 172 15.44 13.08 -6.41
N ILE A 173 14.61 12.13 -5.97
CA ILE A 173 14.94 11.10 -4.98
C ILE A 173 15.61 9.94 -5.72
N THR A 174 16.83 9.58 -5.31
CA THR A 174 17.62 8.49 -5.91
C THR A 174 17.89 7.35 -4.95
N THR A 175 17.50 7.50 -3.69
CA THR A 175 17.78 6.54 -2.61
C THR A 175 16.70 5.48 -2.46
N ILE A 176 15.51 5.69 -3.01
CA ILE A 176 14.42 4.74 -3.00
C ILE A 176 14.56 3.80 -4.20
N ASP A 177 14.57 2.50 -3.91
CA ASP A 177 14.56 1.44 -4.92
C ASP A 177 13.10 1.05 -5.23
N CYS A 178 12.57 1.61 -6.32
CA CYS A 178 11.20 1.40 -6.75
C CYS A 178 10.96 -0.05 -7.22
N ASP A 179 11.96 -0.69 -7.82
CA ASP A 179 11.87 -2.09 -8.25
C ASP A 179 11.79 -3.02 -7.03
N ASN A 180 12.59 -2.75 -5.99
CA ASN A 180 12.52 -3.49 -4.73
C ASN A 180 11.17 -3.31 -4.04
N PHE A 181 10.62 -2.09 -4.00
CA PHE A 181 9.28 -1.84 -3.48
C PHE A 181 8.23 -2.70 -4.18
N ALA A 182 8.19 -2.67 -5.50
CA ALA A 182 7.25 -3.45 -6.30
C ALA A 182 7.42 -4.96 -6.06
N TYR A 183 8.67 -5.45 -6.05
CA TYR A 183 8.98 -6.85 -5.84
C TYR A 183 8.53 -7.36 -4.45
N MET A 184 8.77 -6.60 -3.39
CA MET A 184 8.40 -7.02 -2.04
C MET A 184 6.88 -7.07 -1.83
N LEU A 185 6.13 -6.14 -2.44
CA LEU A 185 4.68 -6.09 -2.34
C LEU A 185 3.98 -7.11 -3.25
N GLN A 186 4.65 -7.62 -4.28
CA GLN A 186 4.06 -8.52 -5.28
C GLN A 186 3.45 -9.79 -4.70
N ASN A 187 3.95 -10.27 -3.55
CA ASN A 187 3.40 -11.47 -2.91
C ASN A 187 1.94 -11.31 -2.42
N PHE A 188 1.49 -10.08 -2.22
CA PHE A 188 0.12 -9.74 -1.82
C PHE A 188 -0.75 -9.27 -2.99
N TYR A 189 -0.14 -9.09 -4.16
CA TYR A 189 -0.82 -8.73 -5.40
C TYR A 189 -1.38 -9.98 -6.09
N ARG A 190 -2.31 -9.78 -6.99
CA ARG A 190 -3.06 -10.79 -7.75
C ARG A 190 -2.20 -11.96 -8.23
N GLY A 191 -2.55 -13.17 -7.79
CA GLY A 191 -1.80 -14.39 -8.07
C GLY A 191 -0.56 -14.60 -7.20
N GLY A 192 -0.24 -13.71 -6.28
CA GLY A 192 0.80 -13.88 -5.27
C GLY A 192 0.37 -14.85 -4.17
N LYS A 193 1.35 -15.28 -3.36
CA LYS A 193 1.11 -16.27 -2.29
C LYS A 193 0.05 -15.82 -1.27
N TYR A 194 -0.07 -14.50 -1.05
CA TYR A 194 -0.91 -13.88 -0.02
C TYR A 194 -1.98 -12.95 -0.62
N ASP A 195 -2.34 -13.13 -1.88
CA ASP A 195 -3.24 -12.25 -2.63
C ASP A 195 -4.61 -12.06 -1.94
N LYS A 196 -5.16 -13.12 -1.35
CA LYS A 196 -6.45 -13.09 -0.67
C LYS A 196 -6.45 -12.34 0.65
N ILE A 197 -5.31 -12.32 1.36
CA ILE A 197 -5.22 -11.78 2.73
C ILE A 197 -5.63 -10.32 2.78
N LEU A 198 -5.19 -9.50 1.80
CA LEU A 198 -5.42 -8.04 1.79
C LEU A 198 -6.44 -7.57 0.75
N ASN A 199 -7.02 -8.48 -0.03
CA ASN A 199 -7.95 -8.13 -1.11
C ASN A 199 -9.39 -8.58 -0.86
N GLU A 200 -9.60 -9.62 -0.08
CA GLU A 200 -10.93 -10.11 0.23
C GLU A 200 -11.46 -9.47 1.52
N ASN A 201 -12.73 -9.06 1.49
CA ASN A 201 -13.37 -8.56 2.70
C ASN A 201 -13.53 -9.72 3.71
N VAL A 202 -13.53 -9.38 5.00
CA VAL A 202 -13.84 -10.34 6.06
C VAL A 202 -15.20 -10.97 5.77
N ASP A 203 -15.25 -12.29 5.59
CA ASP A 203 -16.50 -13.02 5.49
C ASP A 203 -17.33 -12.74 6.74
N SER A 204 -18.46 -12.05 6.56
CA SER A 204 -19.46 -11.79 7.61
C SER A 204 -20.32 -13.03 7.82
N THR A 205 -19.69 -14.16 8.12
CA THR A 205 -20.40 -15.37 8.57
C THR A 205 -20.37 -15.49 10.08
#